data_f21771e8234d4120fa6222c59dfa901a
#
_entry.id   f21771e8234d4120fa6222c59dfa901a
#
_cell.length_a   1.000
_cell.length_b   1.000
_cell.length_c   1.000
_cell.angle_alpha   90.00
_cell.angle_beta   90.00
_cell.angle_gamma   90.00
#
_symmetry.space_group_name_H-M   'P 1'
#
loop_
_entity.id
_entity.type
_entity.pdbx_description
1 polymer ?
#
loop_
_entity_poly.entity_id
_entity_poly.type
_entity_poly.pdbx_seq_one_letter_code
_entity_poly.pdbx_strand_id
1 'polypeptide(L)'
;MELYVTDSLAETREYLAQSNSHIITDIETTSLSVGQGQLLCVGFAPYDREDVLVWWPETEEDIARLAISKMTAHNSPFERRWLKSYGAKVHTTWDTMFMAHLLDENHPIGLKDLGMRLLGYEDWGDDNVAGFGSEFGQFWTDRHLPTKSKSRVSKYNGMDVHVTRELERWQRKHIAKNLKPGENPVHVMRHIMIPAVVPLSQMEDNKLPVRLSVVKKTREKVEQQIADIERKLDRSIPDVDKWPDWLKKTKPKWGNTNWTKWWLFVYQGALCPARGKPTKTWPEGNPSLAAENLSKIDHPAARLLTERGSLYKQLTGFLVPIEQRTKDGRIGTSFSLTGTVTGRLSSSSPGKHDPGLNSQQIPRDKATRNLFGERGQAWIEADFSQLELRVAAVMSNEPNMISLFEAGEDIHTYIGRRVTRSETLTKEQRSLAKGVNFGFLYGMMAKHFANYVFENYGVKITPKEAEAFREEYFTTFSALPDWYRKQRREALEYGGVHNEFGRFRHLPRVYHSDFWVQENAFRQAINSPVQSTGSDFMLISLARLGGDLRLRQLGAKLITTVHDSVCLTAPYKTARRVGRIVKETMEQADDTLPRKFFLKADVTISRCWGGEPLAEF
;
A
#
# COMPACT_ATOMS: atom_id res chain seq x y z
N MET A 1 -20.73 25.09 -20.53
CA MET A 1 -20.79 25.14 -19.07
C MET A 1 -21.10 26.57 -18.64
N GLU A 2 -22.21 26.78 -17.94
CA GLU A 2 -22.55 28.04 -17.29
C GLU A 2 -21.97 27.99 -15.87
N LEU A 3 -21.21 29.02 -15.47
CA LEU A 3 -20.51 29.07 -14.18
C LEU A 3 -21.05 30.22 -13.33
N TYR A 4 -21.60 29.87 -12.19
CA TYR A 4 -22.00 30.80 -11.13
C TYR A 4 -20.93 30.86 -10.05
N VAL A 5 -20.70 32.04 -9.50
CA VAL A 5 -19.75 32.23 -8.37
C VAL A 5 -20.47 33.03 -7.29
N THR A 6 -20.44 32.53 -6.06
CA THR A 6 -21.07 33.20 -4.91
C THR A 6 -20.23 33.06 -3.64
N ASP A 7 -20.39 34.01 -2.72
CA ASP A 7 -19.86 33.94 -1.36
C ASP A 7 -20.99 33.57 -0.37
N SER A 8 -22.25 33.57 -0.81
CA SER A 8 -23.44 33.34 -0.01
C SER A 8 -23.74 31.86 0.24
N LEU A 9 -23.78 31.44 1.50
CA LEU A 9 -24.23 30.11 1.89
C LEU A 9 -25.74 29.92 1.56
N ALA A 10 -26.54 30.98 1.64
CA ALA A 10 -27.99 30.91 1.34
C ALA A 10 -28.22 30.57 -0.14
N GLU A 11 -27.55 31.30 -1.07
CA GLU A 11 -27.60 31.01 -2.51
C GLU A 11 -27.07 29.61 -2.83
N THR A 12 -25.98 29.19 -2.18
CA THR A 12 -25.44 27.84 -2.32
C THR A 12 -26.47 26.78 -1.94
N ARG A 13 -27.17 26.96 -0.83
CA ARG A 13 -28.22 26.01 -0.38
C ARG A 13 -29.40 26.00 -1.33
N GLU A 14 -29.83 27.16 -1.81
CA GLU A 14 -30.91 27.27 -2.80
C GLU A 14 -30.51 26.54 -4.08
N TYR A 15 -29.29 26.76 -4.58
CA TYR A 15 -28.78 26.08 -5.77
C TYR A 15 -28.76 24.56 -5.60
N LEU A 16 -28.25 24.05 -4.47
CA LEU A 16 -28.24 22.63 -4.17
C LEU A 16 -29.62 22.01 -4.01
N ALA A 17 -30.56 22.78 -3.44
CA ALA A 17 -31.95 22.33 -3.25
C ALA A 17 -32.76 22.21 -4.55
N GLN A 18 -32.33 22.87 -5.63
CA GLN A 18 -32.96 22.77 -6.97
C GLN A 18 -32.65 21.43 -7.69
N SER A 19 -31.71 20.62 -7.17
CA SER A 19 -31.41 19.31 -7.72
C SER A 19 -32.04 18.17 -6.93
N ASN A 20 -32.61 17.20 -7.62
CA ASN A 20 -33.10 15.95 -7.04
C ASN A 20 -32.07 14.82 -7.14
N SER A 21 -30.88 15.09 -7.67
CA SER A 21 -29.83 14.12 -7.91
C SER A 21 -28.69 14.24 -6.89
N HIS A 22 -27.62 13.50 -7.10
CA HIS A 22 -26.38 13.65 -6.33
C HIS A 22 -25.56 14.82 -6.85
N ILE A 23 -24.67 15.31 -6.01
CA ILE A 23 -23.86 16.50 -6.26
C ILE A 23 -22.42 16.11 -6.49
N ILE A 24 -21.87 16.50 -7.60
CA ILE A 24 -20.43 16.44 -7.86
C ILE A 24 -19.79 17.61 -7.13
N THR A 25 -18.69 17.31 -6.41
CA THR A 25 -18.01 18.28 -5.55
C THR A 25 -16.50 18.18 -5.74
N ASP A 26 -15.85 19.31 -5.82
CA ASP A 26 -14.42 19.47 -5.81
C ASP A 26 -14.04 20.67 -4.93
N ILE A 27 -12.83 20.69 -4.37
CA ILE A 27 -12.39 21.77 -3.48
C ILE A 27 -11.00 22.29 -3.87
N GLU A 28 -10.80 23.59 -3.67
CA GLU A 28 -9.47 24.17 -3.71
C GLU A 28 -8.99 24.52 -2.30
N THR A 29 -7.70 24.25 -2.04
CA THR A 29 -7.09 24.44 -0.72
C THR A 29 -5.69 25.03 -0.84
N THR A 30 -5.21 25.69 0.20
CA THR A 30 -3.84 26.24 0.24
C THR A 30 -2.77 25.19 0.57
N SER A 31 -3.15 23.97 0.95
CA SER A 31 -2.26 22.84 1.27
C SER A 31 -2.94 21.51 0.99
N LEU A 32 -2.17 20.49 0.68
CA LEU A 32 -2.66 19.11 0.58
C LEU A 32 -2.97 18.48 1.95
N SER A 33 -2.48 19.07 3.04
CA SER A 33 -2.61 18.53 4.40
C SER A 33 -3.58 19.36 5.22
N VAL A 34 -4.63 18.72 5.72
CA VAL A 34 -5.55 19.31 6.70
C VAL A 34 -4.77 19.81 7.93
N GLY A 35 -5.09 21.02 8.42
CA GLY A 35 -4.41 21.66 9.55
C GLY A 35 -3.09 22.37 9.20
N GLN A 36 -2.66 22.35 7.92
CA GLN A 36 -1.50 23.11 7.43
C GLN A 36 -1.87 24.13 6.34
N GLY A 37 -3.13 24.23 6.04
CA GLY A 37 -3.71 25.14 5.05
C GLY A 37 -5.17 25.41 5.33
N GLN A 38 -5.83 26.01 4.37
CA GLN A 38 -7.22 26.43 4.45
C GLN A 38 -7.98 26.03 3.19
N LEU A 39 -9.26 25.79 3.32
CA LEU A 39 -10.17 25.61 2.20
C LEU A 39 -10.48 26.97 1.57
N LEU A 40 -10.32 27.09 0.28
CA LEU A 40 -10.56 28.32 -0.48
C LEU A 40 -11.97 28.38 -1.02
N CYS A 41 -12.34 27.40 -1.84
CA CYS A 41 -13.66 27.32 -2.44
C CYS A 41 -14.12 25.86 -2.57
N VAL A 42 -15.42 25.73 -2.82
CA VAL A 42 -16.09 24.45 -3.08
C VAL A 42 -16.88 24.58 -4.36
N GLY A 43 -16.57 23.75 -5.35
CA GLY A 43 -17.33 23.62 -6.58
C GLY A 43 -18.45 22.59 -6.45
N PHE A 44 -19.56 22.88 -7.10
CA PHE A 44 -20.73 22.01 -7.16
C PHE A 44 -21.26 21.89 -8.58
N ALA A 45 -21.49 20.68 -9.04
CA ALA A 45 -22.18 20.40 -10.29
C ALA A 45 -23.26 19.33 -10.02
N PRO A 46 -24.55 19.67 -9.95
CA PRO A 46 -25.61 18.68 -9.88
C PRO A 46 -25.56 17.74 -11.09
N TYR A 47 -25.78 16.44 -10.86
CA TYR A 47 -25.67 15.44 -11.94
C TYR A 47 -26.74 15.61 -13.03
N ASP A 48 -27.92 16.13 -12.66
CA ASP A 48 -29.10 16.36 -13.51
C ASP A 48 -29.15 17.75 -14.16
N ARG A 49 -28.10 18.57 -14.00
CA ARG A 49 -28.00 19.94 -14.56
C ARG A 49 -26.73 20.11 -15.38
N GLU A 50 -26.63 21.20 -16.15
CA GLU A 50 -25.45 21.50 -16.97
C GLU A 50 -24.60 22.65 -16.42
N ASP A 51 -25.16 23.44 -15.53
CA ASP A 51 -24.49 24.55 -14.85
C ASP A 51 -23.61 24.06 -13.68
N VAL A 52 -22.77 24.97 -13.20
CA VAL A 52 -21.82 24.75 -12.11
C VAL A 52 -21.82 25.95 -11.19
N LEU A 53 -21.76 25.72 -9.89
CA LEU A 53 -21.59 26.75 -8.87
C LEU A 53 -20.24 26.60 -8.18
N VAL A 54 -19.51 27.70 -7.99
CA VAL A 54 -18.33 27.77 -7.12
C VAL A 54 -18.62 28.69 -5.96
N TRP A 55 -18.61 28.12 -4.77
CA TRP A 55 -18.86 28.82 -3.52
C TRP A 55 -17.57 29.14 -2.79
N TRP A 56 -17.42 30.39 -2.37
CA TRP A 56 -16.33 30.89 -1.55
C TRP A 56 -16.85 31.15 -0.14
N PRO A 57 -16.67 30.23 0.83
CA PRO A 57 -17.20 30.38 2.17
C PRO A 57 -16.58 31.59 2.87
N GLU A 58 -17.42 32.41 3.51
CA GLU A 58 -16.95 33.57 4.26
C GLU A 58 -16.40 33.18 5.63
N THR A 59 -16.92 32.14 6.25
CA THR A 59 -16.52 31.66 7.57
C THR A 59 -16.38 30.14 7.62
N GLU A 60 -15.62 29.63 8.59
CA GLU A 60 -15.55 28.18 8.86
C GLU A 60 -16.92 27.63 9.33
N GLU A 61 -17.72 28.46 10.00
CA GLU A 61 -19.09 28.11 10.42
C GLU A 61 -20.00 27.82 9.20
N ASP A 62 -19.83 28.55 8.12
CA ASP A 62 -20.57 28.30 6.89
C ASP A 62 -20.24 26.94 6.29
N ILE A 63 -18.96 26.56 6.30
CA ILE A 63 -18.52 25.22 5.87
C ILE A 63 -19.12 24.16 6.81
N ALA A 64 -19.11 24.37 8.12
CA ALA A 64 -19.69 23.44 9.08
C ALA A 64 -21.21 23.18 8.85
N ARG A 65 -21.91 24.18 8.28
CA ARG A 65 -23.33 24.08 7.94
C ARG A 65 -23.62 23.43 6.59
N LEU A 66 -22.58 23.09 5.80
CA LEU A 66 -22.75 22.38 4.53
C LEU A 66 -23.15 20.92 4.77
N ALA A 67 -24.16 20.45 4.03
CA ALA A 67 -24.61 19.06 4.06
C ALA A 67 -24.86 18.55 2.65
N ILE A 68 -24.17 17.48 2.27
CA ILE A 68 -24.31 16.80 0.97
C ILE A 68 -24.57 15.31 1.24
N SER A 69 -25.80 14.89 1.08
CA SER A 69 -26.24 13.52 1.39
C SER A 69 -25.76 12.49 0.36
N LYS A 70 -25.47 12.92 -0.88
CA LYS A 70 -24.99 12.08 -1.96
C LYS A 70 -23.94 12.86 -2.75
N MET A 71 -22.67 12.65 -2.43
CA MET A 71 -21.53 13.32 -3.03
C MET A 71 -20.82 12.39 -4.04
N THR A 72 -20.47 12.94 -5.19
CA THR A 72 -19.46 12.39 -6.09
C THR A 72 -18.26 13.32 -6.09
N ALA A 73 -17.05 12.74 -6.09
CA ALA A 73 -15.81 13.51 -6.25
C ALA A 73 -14.77 12.71 -7.06
N HIS A 74 -13.69 13.37 -7.44
CA HIS A 74 -12.53 12.73 -8.01
C HIS A 74 -11.43 12.64 -6.96
N ASN A 75 -11.20 11.46 -6.34
CA ASN A 75 -10.40 11.26 -5.15
C ASN A 75 -11.09 11.75 -3.84
N SER A 76 -12.30 11.32 -3.66
CA SER A 76 -13.18 11.73 -2.55
C SER A 76 -12.59 11.65 -1.12
N PRO A 77 -11.54 10.85 -0.81
CA PRO A 77 -10.83 10.95 0.47
C PRO A 77 -10.34 12.37 0.79
N PHE A 78 -9.90 13.12 -0.23
CA PHE A 78 -9.40 14.48 -0.08
C PHE A 78 -10.50 15.46 0.30
N GLU A 79 -11.57 15.57 -0.52
CA GLU A 79 -12.71 16.47 -0.27
C GLU A 79 -13.36 16.14 1.06
N ARG A 80 -13.61 14.86 1.30
CA ARG A 80 -14.24 14.38 2.52
C ARG A 80 -13.45 14.75 3.77
N ARG A 81 -12.13 14.60 3.75
CA ARG A 81 -11.25 14.90 4.87
C ARG A 81 -11.24 16.38 5.19
N TRP A 82 -11.11 17.24 4.18
CA TRP A 82 -11.15 18.69 4.32
C TRP A 82 -12.51 19.18 4.81
N LEU A 83 -13.58 18.83 4.14
CA LEU A 83 -14.93 19.27 4.51
C LEU A 83 -15.31 18.83 5.94
N LYS A 84 -14.97 17.59 6.31
CA LYS A 84 -15.22 17.09 7.67
C LYS A 84 -14.37 17.78 8.75
N SER A 85 -13.18 18.25 8.45
CA SER A 85 -12.36 18.97 9.43
C SER A 85 -13.00 20.27 9.89
N TYR A 86 -13.82 20.87 9.04
CA TYR A 86 -14.66 22.03 9.36
C TYR A 86 -16.04 21.65 9.95
N GLY A 87 -16.39 20.38 10.02
CA GLY A 87 -17.68 19.92 10.57
C GLY A 87 -18.77 19.67 9.53
N ALA A 88 -18.49 19.83 8.23
CA ALA A 88 -19.48 19.57 7.17
C ALA A 88 -19.95 18.11 7.16
N LYS A 89 -21.21 17.89 6.81
CA LYS A 89 -21.85 16.57 6.71
C LYS A 89 -21.89 16.11 5.26
N VAL A 90 -20.88 15.32 4.86
CA VAL A 90 -20.76 14.82 3.49
C VAL A 90 -20.75 13.29 3.46
N HIS A 91 -21.46 12.72 2.50
CA HIS A 91 -21.53 11.28 2.28
C HIS A 91 -21.21 10.95 0.82
N THR A 92 -20.06 10.32 0.59
CA THR A 92 -19.62 9.90 -0.75
C THR A 92 -20.41 8.69 -1.21
N THR A 93 -20.93 8.74 -2.44
CA THR A 93 -21.67 7.65 -3.08
C THR A 93 -21.03 7.17 -4.37
N TRP A 94 -20.14 7.99 -4.95
CA TRP A 94 -19.36 7.68 -6.14
C TRP A 94 -18.00 8.39 -6.07
N ASP A 95 -16.97 7.72 -6.56
CA ASP A 95 -15.63 8.30 -6.72
C ASP A 95 -15.14 7.98 -8.13
N THR A 96 -14.93 9.02 -8.94
CA THR A 96 -14.57 8.82 -10.35
C THR A 96 -13.14 8.34 -10.54
N MET A 97 -12.22 8.61 -9.59
CA MET A 97 -10.86 8.07 -9.59
C MET A 97 -10.86 6.57 -9.23
N PHE A 98 -11.62 6.17 -8.20
CA PHE A 98 -11.76 4.76 -7.84
C PHE A 98 -12.39 3.96 -8.99
N MET A 99 -13.43 4.51 -9.58
CA MET A 99 -14.07 3.87 -10.73
C MET A 99 -13.14 3.78 -11.94
N ALA A 100 -12.36 4.81 -12.24
CA ALA A 100 -11.38 4.78 -13.33
C ALA A 100 -10.33 3.68 -13.11
N HIS A 101 -9.81 3.54 -11.88
CA HIS A 101 -8.89 2.46 -11.52
C HIS A 101 -9.52 1.07 -11.64
N LEU A 102 -10.81 0.92 -11.31
CA LEU A 102 -11.52 -0.36 -11.44
C LEU A 102 -11.81 -0.73 -12.90
N LEU A 103 -12.03 0.27 -13.76
CA LEU A 103 -12.27 0.06 -15.19
C LEU A 103 -10.98 -0.18 -15.99
N ASP A 104 -9.85 0.38 -15.57
CA ASP A 104 -8.53 0.10 -16.15
C ASP A 104 -7.38 0.62 -15.27
N GLU A 105 -6.82 -0.26 -14.48
CA GLU A 105 -5.71 0.04 -13.56
C GLU A 105 -4.34 0.18 -14.24
N ASN A 106 -4.25 -0.03 -15.56
CA ASN A 106 -3.00 0.07 -16.32
C ASN A 106 -2.72 1.48 -16.86
N HIS A 107 -3.68 2.40 -16.72
CA HIS A 107 -3.58 3.76 -17.24
C HIS A 107 -3.59 4.82 -16.12
N PRO A 108 -3.08 6.02 -16.38
CA PRO A 108 -3.24 7.15 -15.45
C PRO A 108 -4.70 7.44 -15.15
N ILE A 109 -4.98 7.75 -13.89
CA ILE A 109 -6.33 7.97 -13.35
C ILE A 109 -6.56 9.40 -12.85
N GLY A 110 -5.65 10.33 -13.14
CA GLY A 110 -5.82 11.75 -12.85
C GLY A 110 -6.95 12.36 -13.67
N LEU A 111 -7.66 13.33 -13.09
CA LEU A 111 -8.83 13.94 -13.74
C LEU A 111 -8.51 14.52 -15.12
N LYS A 112 -7.37 15.20 -15.27
CA LYS A 112 -6.92 15.78 -16.53
C LYS A 112 -6.61 14.71 -17.57
N ASP A 113 -5.84 13.68 -17.19
CA ASP A 113 -5.55 12.55 -18.07
C ASP A 113 -6.82 11.86 -18.57
N LEU A 114 -7.79 11.66 -17.68
CA LEU A 114 -9.07 11.04 -18.00
C LEU A 114 -9.94 11.94 -18.88
N GLY A 115 -9.98 13.25 -18.57
CA GLY A 115 -10.71 14.24 -19.35
C GLY A 115 -10.20 14.34 -20.78
N MET A 116 -8.88 14.41 -20.97
CA MET A 116 -8.27 14.42 -22.30
C MET A 116 -8.48 13.09 -23.05
N ARG A 117 -8.20 11.97 -22.40
CA ARG A 117 -8.20 10.64 -23.04
C ARG A 117 -9.59 10.11 -23.34
N LEU A 118 -10.56 10.28 -22.43
CA LEU A 118 -11.89 9.66 -22.53
C LEU A 118 -12.97 10.62 -23.03
N LEU A 119 -12.82 11.91 -22.76
CA LEU A 119 -13.83 12.92 -23.05
C LEU A 119 -13.42 13.91 -24.13
N GLY A 120 -12.13 13.93 -24.52
CA GLY A 120 -11.62 14.81 -25.59
C GLY A 120 -11.45 16.27 -25.19
N TYR A 121 -11.37 16.57 -23.89
CA TYR A 121 -11.05 17.92 -23.43
C TYR A 121 -9.57 18.25 -23.71
N GLU A 122 -9.29 19.54 -23.92
CA GLU A 122 -7.92 20.07 -23.86
C GLU A 122 -7.48 20.19 -22.40
N ASP A 123 -6.17 20.33 -22.15
CA ASP A 123 -5.65 20.58 -20.80
C ASP A 123 -6.13 21.96 -20.32
N TRP A 124 -6.96 21.97 -19.31
CA TRP A 124 -7.46 23.19 -18.65
C TRP A 124 -6.62 23.60 -17.44
N GLY A 125 -5.48 22.92 -17.22
CA GLY A 125 -4.51 23.27 -16.18
C GLY A 125 -3.91 24.64 -16.45
N ASP A 126 -3.91 25.48 -15.44
CA ASP A 126 -3.12 26.70 -15.45
C ASP A 126 -1.81 26.43 -14.72
N ASP A 127 -0.66 26.45 -15.42
CA ASP A 127 0.68 26.23 -14.85
C ASP A 127 0.98 27.16 -13.67
N ASN A 128 0.22 28.26 -13.56
CA ASN A 128 0.34 29.21 -12.46
C ASN A 128 -0.53 28.89 -11.25
N VAL A 129 -1.47 27.92 -11.29
CA VAL A 129 -2.26 27.51 -10.11
C VAL A 129 -1.35 26.85 -9.07
N ALA A 130 -0.34 26.09 -9.49
CA ALA A 130 0.66 25.53 -8.58
C ALA A 130 1.52 26.57 -7.84
N GLY A 131 1.59 27.82 -8.33
CA GLY A 131 2.34 28.94 -7.74
C GLY A 131 1.55 29.76 -6.71
N PHE A 132 0.24 29.56 -6.62
CA PHE A 132 -0.64 30.36 -5.75
C PHE A 132 -0.48 30.07 -4.23
N GLY A 133 0.22 29.03 -3.81
CA GLY A 133 0.36 28.68 -2.40
C GLY A 133 0.84 29.80 -1.48
N SER A 134 1.66 30.76 -1.98
CA SER A 134 2.13 31.91 -1.24
C SER A 134 1.13 33.09 -1.23
N GLU A 135 0.40 33.31 -2.31
CA GLU A 135 -0.62 34.35 -2.41
C GLU A 135 -1.90 33.97 -1.65
N PHE A 136 -2.28 32.70 -1.70
CA PHE A 136 -3.47 32.18 -1.01
C PHE A 136 -3.26 32.01 0.50
N GLY A 137 -2.04 31.84 0.99
CA GLY A 137 -1.74 31.80 2.42
C GLY A 137 -2.13 33.09 3.16
N GLN A 138 -2.22 34.23 2.46
CA GLN A 138 -2.66 35.52 3.00
C GLN A 138 -4.18 35.72 2.93
N PHE A 139 -4.89 34.96 2.09
CA PHE A 139 -6.33 35.14 1.84
C PHE A 139 -7.20 35.12 3.12
N TRP A 140 -6.94 34.17 4.03
CA TRP A 140 -7.74 34.05 5.25
C TRP A 140 -7.35 35.06 6.33
N THR A 141 -6.13 35.56 6.33
CA THR A 141 -5.70 36.64 7.24
C THR A 141 -6.24 38.00 6.82
N ASP A 142 -6.32 38.29 5.50
CA ASP A 142 -6.67 39.62 5.01
C ASP A 142 -8.00 39.69 4.25
N ARG A 143 -8.65 38.52 3.97
CA ARG A 143 -9.92 38.38 3.21
C ARG A 143 -9.96 39.08 1.84
N HIS A 144 -8.79 39.39 1.26
CA HIS A 144 -8.68 40.15 0.01
C HIS A 144 -7.83 39.43 -1.03
N LEU A 145 -8.39 38.34 -1.61
CA LEU A 145 -7.84 37.86 -2.89
C LEU A 145 -8.07 38.93 -3.98
N PRO A 146 -7.03 39.22 -4.80
CA PRO A 146 -7.26 39.99 -6.01
C PRO A 146 -8.38 39.36 -6.84
N THR A 147 -9.33 40.12 -7.31
CA THR A 147 -10.50 39.67 -8.08
C THR A 147 -10.11 38.75 -9.25
N LYS A 148 -8.97 39.01 -9.88
CA LYS A 148 -8.40 38.18 -10.95
C LYS A 148 -8.05 36.76 -10.47
N SER A 149 -7.45 36.61 -9.29
CA SER A 149 -7.09 35.30 -8.72
C SER A 149 -8.32 34.50 -8.33
N LYS A 150 -9.30 35.14 -7.69
CA LYS A 150 -10.61 34.52 -7.38
C LYS A 150 -11.30 34.00 -8.64
N SER A 151 -11.37 34.82 -9.69
CA SER A 151 -11.95 34.42 -10.98
C SER A 151 -11.23 33.22 -11.63
N ARG A 152 -9.88 33.20 -11.58
CA ARG A 152 -9.10 32.09 -12.13
C ARG A 152 -9.35 30.77 -11.40
N VAL A 153 -9.28 30.80 -10.07
CA VAL A 153 -9.52 29.61 -9.25
C VAL A 153 -10.95 29.12 -9.41
N SER A 154 -11.94 30.04 -9.46
CA SER A 154 -13.32 29.65 -9.72
C SER A 154 -13.52 28.99 -11.08
N LYS A 155 -12.84 29.46 -12.13
CA LYS A 155 -12.89 28.81 -13.45
C LYS A 155 -12.25 27.43 -13.42
N TYR A 156 -11.10 27.29 -12.75
CA TYR A 156 -10.37 26.04 -12.64
C TYR A 156 -11.21 25.00 -11.86
N ASN A 157 -11.65 25.32 -10.64
CA ASN A 157 -12.51 24.48 -9.83
C ASN A 157 -13.85 24.15 -10.52
N GLY A 158 -14.48 25.17 -11.17
CA GLY A 158 -15.67 24.95 -11.97
C GLY A 158 -15.47 23.96 -13.12
N MET A 159 -14.30 23.97 -13.75
CA MET A 159 -13.96 23.01 -14.78
C MET A 159 -13.73 21.61 -14.21
N ASP A 160 -13.07 21.50 -13.05
CA ASP A 160 -12.82 20.21 -12.39
C ASP A 160 -14.14 19.52 -12.01
N VAL A 161 -15.13 20.23 -11.43
CA VAL A 161 -16.44 19.62 -11.14
C VAL A 161 -17.24 19.31 -12.40
N HIS A 162 -17.15 20.15 -13.45
CA HIS A 162 -17.80 19.88 -14.73
C HIS A 162 -17.24 18.59 -15.37
N VAL A 163 -15.93 18.48 -15.50
CA VAL A 163 -15.28 17.29 -16.09
C VAL A 163 -15.53 16.05 -15.22
N THR A 164 -15.52 16.18 -13.91
CA THR A 164 -15.85 15.06 -12.99
C THR A 164 -17.28 14.56 -13.22
N ARG A 165 -18.26 15.45 -13.48
CA ARG A 165 -19.63 15.07 -13.83
C ARG A 165 -19.70 14.34 -15.18
N GLU A 166 -19.04 14.86 -16.20
CA GLU A 166 -19.01 14.21 -17.52
C GLU A 166 -18.29 12.86 -17.48
N LEU A 167 -17.23 12.75 -16.66
CA LEU A 167 -16.52 11.50 -16.42
C LEU A 167 -17.42 10.46 -15.74
N GLU A 168 -18.20 10.85 -14.73
CA GLU A 168 -19.18 9.94 -14.11
C GLU A 168 -20.24 9.48 -15.12
N ARG A 169 -20.77 10.40 -15.94
CA ARG A 169 -21.73 10.06 -17.02
C ARG A 169 -21.14 9.05 -18.00
N TRP A 170 -19.89 9.27 -18.42
CA TRP A 170 -19.16 8.35 -19.28
C TRP A 170 -18.95 6.98 -18.60
N GLN A 171 -18.50 6.96 -17.36
CA GLN A 171 -18.27 5.73 -16.58
C GLN A 171 -19.55 4.89 -16.46
N ARG A 172 -20.66 5.51 -16.10
CA ARG A 172 -21.96 4.81 -15.99
C ARG A 172 -22.41 4.23 -17.34
N LYS A 173 -22.23 4.98 -18.43
CA LYS A 173 -22.53 4.50 -19.79
C LYS A 173 -21.61 3.34 -20.20
N HIS A 174 -20.33 3.45 -19.85
CA HIS A 174 -19.33 2.41 -20.13
C HIS A 174 -19.66 1.11 -19.38
N ILE A 175 -19.94 1.20 -18.09
CA ILE A 175 -20.32 0.08 -17.23
C ILE A 175 -21.55 -0.64 -17.79
N ALA A 176 -22.58 0.10 -18.21
CA ALA A 176 -23.80 -0.49 -18.75
C ALA A 176 -23.59 -1.32 -20.04
N LYS A 177 -22.46 -1.15 -20.75
CA LYS A 177 -22.22 -1.73 -22.08
C LYS A 177 -21.06 -2.72 -22.16
N ASN A 178 -20.03 -2.58 -21.29
CA ASN A 178 -18.72 -3.17 -21.54
C ASN A 178 -18.18 -4.10 -20.44
N LEU A 179 -18.95 -4.36 -19.36
CA LEU A 179 -18.48 -5.24 -18.30
C LEU A 179 -18.26 -6.68 -18.78
N LYS A 180 -17.23 -7.30 -18.25
CA LYS A 180 -16.93 -8.71 -18.46
C LYS A 180 -17.77 -9.59 -17.52
N PRO A 181 -18.02 -10.87 -17.84
CA PRO A 181 -18.67 -11.79 -16.93
C PRO A 181 -17.94 -11.83 -15.57
N GLY A 182 -18.70 -11.70 -14.47
CA GLY A 182 -18.16 -11.67 -13.11
C GLY A 182 -17.61 -10.32 -12.64
N GLU A 183 -17.48 -9.34 -13.51
CA GLU A 183 -17.03 -7.99 -13.17
C GLU A 183 -18.15 -7.17 -12.52
N ASN A 184 -17.86 -6.53 -11.38
CA ASN A 184 -18.80 -5.66 -10.68
C ASN A 184 -18.09 -4.46 -10.00
N PRO A 185 -17.57 -3.50 -10.78
CA PRO A 185 -16.80 -2.37 -10.25
C PRO A 185 -17.64 -1.46 -9.34
N VAL A 186 -18.96 -1.38 -9.58
CA VAL A 186 -19.86 -0.59 -8.74
C VAL A 186 -19.96 -1.17 -7.33
N HIS A 187 -20.06 -2.49 -7.22
CA HIS A 187 -20.05 -3.18 -5.91
C HIS A 187 -18.73 -2.92 -5.17
N VAL A 188 -17.60 -3.16 -5.84
CA VAL A 188 -16.27 -2.95 -5.25
C VAL A 188 -16.09 -1.50 -4.80
N MET A 189 -16.45 -0.53 -5.62
CA MET A 189 -16.33 0.88 -5.26
C MET A 189 -17.22 1.24 -4.06
N ARG A 190 -18.51 0.91 -4.11
CA ARG A 190 -19.49 1.37 -3.11
C ARG A 190 -19.43 0.62 -1.79
N HIS A 191 -19.16 -0.68 -1.83
CA HIS A 191 -19.25 -1.54 -0.64
C HIS A 191 -17.90 -1.90 -0.04
N ILE A 192 -16.79 -1.65 -0.77
CA ILE A 192 -15.44 -1.96 -0.29
C ILE A 192 -14.59 -0.69 -0.20
N MET A 193 -14.37 0.02 -1.33
CA MET A 193 -13.40 1.12 -1.35
C MET A 193 -13.91 2.38 -0.60
N ILE A 194 -15.11 2.85 -0.90
CA ILE A 194 -15.67 4.05 -0.23
C ILE A 194 -15.81 3.85 1.29
N PRO A 195 -16.36 2.74 1.81
CA PRO A 195 -16.38 2.51 3.26
C PRO A 195 -15.01 2.48 3.92
N ALA A 196 -13.98 1.96 3.24
CA ALA A 196 -12.61 1.89 3.74
C ALA A 196 -11.95 3.29 3.90
N VAL A 197 -12.43 4.32 3.22
CA VAL A 197 -11.92 5.70 3.38
C VAL A 197 -12.04 6.19 4.84
N VAL A 198 -13.08 5.78 5.56
CA VAL A 198 -13.31 6.21 6.95
C VAL A 198 -12.20 5.77 7.90
N PRO A 199 -11.89 4.46 8.03
CA PRO A 199 -10.81 4.00 8.89
C PRO A 199 -9.43 4.48 8.43
N LEU A 200 -9.19 4.59 7.13
CA LEU A 200 -7.92 5.10 6.62
C LEU A 200 -7.71 6.57 7.01
N SER A 201 -8.73 7.41 6.87
CA SER A 201 -8.68 8.80 7.36
C SER A 201 -8.45 8.87 8.88
N GLN A 202 -9.08 7.97 9.67
CA GLN A 202 -8.84 7.90 11.12
C GLN A 202 -7.39 7.54 11.44
N MET A 203 -6.76 6.61 10.68
CA MET A 203 -5.35 6.25 10.85
C MET A 203 -4.43 7.42 10.50
N GLU A 204 -4.72 8.14 9.41
CA GLU A 204 -3.96 9.32 9.00
C GLU A 204 -4.05 10.45 10.04
N ASP A 205 -5.22 10.66 10.65
CA ASP A 205 -5.44 11.66 11.69
C ASP A 205 -4.82 11.25 13.03
N ASN A 206 -4.93 9.98 13.41
CA ASN A 206 -4.33 9.44 14.63
C ASN A 206 -2.80 9.42 14.56
N LYS A 207 -2.21 9.26 13.36
CA LYS A 207 -0.76 9.12 13.15
C LYS A 207 -0.13 7.99 13.99
N LEU A 208 1.05 7.54 13.65
CA LEU A 208 1.77 6.52 14.43
C LEU A 208 2.42 7.17 15.66
N PRO A 209 2.17 6.69 16.89
CA PRO A 209 2.84 7.15 18.07
C PRO A 209 4.29 6.65 18.12
N VAL A 210 5.25 7.55 18.34
CA VAL A 210 6.69 7.29 18.30
C VAL A 210 7.31 7.36 19.68
N ARG A 211 8.10 6.37 20.04
CA ARG A 211 8.88 6.33 21.28
C ARG A 211 10.24 7.00 21.07
N LEU A 212 10.25 8.35 21.00
CA LEU A 212 11.45 9.14 20.64
C LEU A 212 12.71 8.79 21.45
N SER A 213 12.59 8.50 22.74
CA SER A 213 13.73 8.09 23.56
C SER A 213 14.32 6.75 23.11
N VAL A 214 13.47 5.82 22.63
CA VAL A 214 13.91 4.54 22.09
C VAL A 214 14.55 4.74 20.71
N VAL A 215 13.98 5.62 19.88
CA VAL A 215 14.55 5.97 18.56
C VAL A 215 15.98 6.50 18.73
N LYS A 216 16.18 7.50 19.59
CA LYS A 216 17.51 8.09 19.87
C LYS A 216 18.51 7.05 20.34
N LYS A 217 18.15 6.26 21.36
CA LYS A 217 19.01 5.20 21.89
C LYS A 217 19.35 4.13 20.84
N THR A 218 18.37 3.76 20.00
CA THR A 218 18.60 2.78 18.93
C THR A 218 19.50 3.37 17.85
N ARG A 219 19.32 4.64 17.49
CA ARG A 219 20.16 5.34 16.53
C ARG A 219 21.63 5.38 16.99
N GLU A 220 21.88 5.82 18.21
CA GLU A 220 23.23 5.86 18.80
C GLU A 220 23.90 4.48 18.76
N LYS A 221 23.16 3.42 19.13
CA LYS A 221 23.65 2.04 19.06
C LYS A 221 24.01 1.63 17.64
N VAL A 222 23.14 1.91 16.65
CA VAL A 222 23.37 1.56 15.25
C VAL A 222 24.54 2.36 14.67
N GLU A 223 24.66 3.65 14.96
CA GLU A 223 25.79 4.49 14.56
C GLU A 223 27.12 3.93 15.12
N GLN A 224 27.13 3.52 16.39
CA GLN A 224 28.31 2.88 17.01
C GLN A 224 28.65 1.55 16.32
N GLN A 225 27.67 0.68 16.02
CA GLN A 225 27.89 -0.57 15.32
C GLN A 225 28.45 -0.36 13.90
N ILE A 226 27.93 0.63 13.17
CA ILE A 226 28.48 1.02 11.85
C ILE A 226 29.94 1.48 11.99
N ALA A 227 30.25 2.34 12.96
CA ALA A 227 31.61 2.82 13.20
C ALA A 227 32.57 1.68 13.57
N ASP A 228 32.11 0.67 14.33
CA ASP A 228 32.90 -0.49 14.70
C ASP A 228 33.22 -1.38 13.48
N ILE A 229 32.24 -1.57 12.60
CA ILE A 229 32.42 -2.31 11.34
C ILE A 229 33.36 -1.53 10.42
N GLU A 230 33.16 -0.23 10.25
CA GLU A 230 34.01 0.61 9.42
C GLU A 230 35.46 0.62 9.92
N ARG A 231 35.69 0.71 11.24
CA ARG A 231 37.04 0.57 11.81
C ARG A 231 37.71 -0.79 11.49
N LYS A 232 36.94 -1.89 11.46
CA LYS A 232 37.46 -3.20 11.05
C LYS A 232 37.82 -3.21 9.56
N LEU A 233 36.96 -2.62 8.73
CA LEU A 233 37.19 -2.49 7.29
C LEU A 233 38.38 -1.56 6.99
N ASP A 234 38.52 -0.44 7.71
CA ASP A 234 39.58 0.55 7.53
C ASP A 234 40.99 -0.05 7.78
N ARG A 235 41.10 -1.01 8.71
CA ARG A 235 42.37 -1.72 8.97
C ARG A 235 42.84 -2.55 7.76
N SER A 236 41.97 -2.82 6.82
CA SER A 236 42.28 -3.61 5.60
C SER A 236 42.44 -2.73 4.35
N ILE A 237 42.42 -1.40 4.51
CA ILE A 237 42.71 -0.46 3.43
C ILE A 237 44.20 -0.59 3.07
N PRO A 238 44.54 -0.90 1.81
CA PRO A 238 45.92 -0.93 1.40
C PRO A 238 46.54 0.45 1.26
N ASP A 239 47.87 0.52 1.28
CA ASP A 239 48.61 1.74 0.99
C ASP A 239 48.18 2.33 -0.37
N VAL A 240 48.20 3.63 -0.49
CA VAL A 240 47.72 4.37 -1.68
C VAL A 240 48.50 3.97 -2.95
N ASP A 241 49.74 3.54 -2.81
CA ASP A 241 50.56 3.05 -3.94
C ASP A 241 49.98 1.81 -4.63
N LYS A 242 49.20 1.02 -3.90
CA LYS A 242 48.51 -0.18 -4.44
C LYS A 242 47.17 0.16 -5.12
N TRP A 243 46.77 1.42 -5.10
CA TRP A 243 45.49 1.84 -5.70
C TRP A 243 45.66 2.10 -7.20
N PRO A 244 44.69 1.77 -8.04
CA PRO A 244 44.72 2.19 -9.42
C PRO A 244 44.63 3.71 -9.54
N ASP A 245 45.26 4.29 -10.56
CA ASP A 245 45.39 5.74 -10.71
C ASP A 245 44.05 6.48 -10.69
N TRP A 246 43.01 5.86 -11.22
CA TRP A 246 41.67 6.43 -11.23
C TRP A 246 41.01 6.50 -9.84
N LEU A 247 41.56 5.80 -8.82
CA LEU A 247 41.09 5.87 -7.42
C LEU A 247 41.96 6.76 -6.51
N LYS A 248 43.20 7.06 -6.88
CA LYS A 248 44.15 7.80 -6.03
C LYS A 248 43.66 9.16 -5.57
N LYS A 249 42.76 9.79 -6.34
CA LYS A 249 42.13 11.07 -5.99
C LYS A 249 40.84 10.92 -5.16
N THR A 250 40.41 9.70 -4.86
CA THR A 250 39.18 9.44 -4.10
C THR A 250 39.51 9.08 -2.66
N LYS A 251 38.62 9.45 -1.73
CA LYS A 251 38.71 8.95 -0.34
C LYS A 251 38.03 7.59 -0.25
N PRO A 252 38.58 6.65 0.54
CA PRO A 252 37.89 5.42 0.88
C PRO A 252 36.48 5.71 1.41
N LYS A 253 35.50 5.02 0.89
CA LYS A 253 34.11 5.18 1.34
C LYS A 253 33.40 3.85 1.22
N TRP A 254 32.99 3.32 2.36
CA TRP A 254 32.21 2.08 2.42
C TRP A 254 30.78 2.30 1.93
N GLY A 255 30.31 1.47 1.01
CA GLY A 255 29.02 1.56 0.37
C GLY A 255 29.07 1.13 -1.10
N ASN A 256 28.04 1.46 -1.89
CA ASN A 256 28.03 1.13 -3.32
C ASN A 256 28.87 2.13 -4.14
N THR A 257 30.18 2.12 -3.92
CA THR A 257 31.16 2.99 -4.60
C THR A 257 32.14 2.19 -5.43
N ASN A 258 32.75 2.82 -6.43
CA ASN A 258 33.81 2.19 -7.21
C ASN A 258 35.00 1.79 -6.35
N TRP A 259 35.30 2.55 -5.28
CA TRP A 259 36.35 2.22 -4.33
C TRP A 259 36.06 0.89 -3.62
N THR A 260 34.86 0.70 -3.06
CA THR A 260 34.45 -0.55 -2.38
C THR A 260 34.45 -1.73 -3.34
N LYS A 261 34.00 -1.53 -4.60
CA LYS A 261 34.00 -2.57 -5.64
C LYS A 261 35.41 -3.02 -5.97
N TRP A 262 36.33 -2.06 -6.21
CA TRP A 262 37.71 -2.37 -6.45
C TRP A 262 38.36 -3.07 -5.25
N TRP A 263 38.17 -2.53 -4.04
CA TRP A 263 38.70 -3.12 -2.83
C TRP A 263 38.22 -4.55 -2.62
N LEU A 264 36.95 -4.85 -2.76
CA LEU A 264 36.39 -6.17 -2.52
C LEU A 264 36.78 -7.17 -3.65
N PHE A 265 36.57 -6.79 -4.90
CA PHE A 265 36.64 -7.73 -6.03
C PHE A 265 38.02 -7.80 -6.69
N VAL A 266 38.83 -6.76 -6.58
CA VAL A 266 40.16 -6.73 -7.17
C VAL A 266 41.22 -6.91 -6.10
N TYR A 267 41.21 -6.08 -5.06
CA TYR A 267 42.28 -6.14 -4.03
C TYR A 267 42.10 -7.32 -3.08
N GLN A 268 40.91 -7.57 -2.56
CA GLN A 268 40.61 -8.72 -1.69
C GLN A 268 40.41 -10.03 -2.48
N GLY A 269 40.29 -9.98 -3.79
CA GLY A 269 40.15 -11.15 -4.66
C GLY A 269 38.80 -11.90 -4.50
N ALA A 270 37.77 -11.28 -3.92
CA ALA A 270 36.48 -11.93 -3.79
C ALA A 270 35.84 -12.17 -5.17
N LEU A 271 35.22 -13.33 -5.35
CA LEU A 271 34.51 -13.66 -6.60
C LEU A 271 33.27 -12.77 -6.75
N CYS A 272 33.12 -12.13 -7.91
CA CYS A 272 31.98 -11.29 -8.22
C CYS A 272 30.86 -12.13 -8.86
N PRO A 273 29.73 -12.40 -8.14
CA PRO A 273 28.69 -13.30 -8.64
C PRO A 273 27.81 -12.66 -9.72
N ALA A 274 27.76 -11.34 -9.79
CA ALA A 274 26.94 -10.63 -10.77
C ALA A 274 27.60 -9.32 -11.21
N ARG A 275 27.59 -9.09 -12.52
CA ARG A 275 28.07 -7.86 -13.16
C ARG A 275 26.94 -7.25 -13.98
N GLY A 276 26.79 -5.95 -13.89
CA GLY A 276 25.90 -5.16 -14.73
C GLY A 276 26.53 -4.81 -16.07
N LYS A 277 25.92 -3.88 -16.80
CA LYS A 277 26.45 -3.42 -18.09
C LYS A 277 27.88 -2.89 -17.96
N PRO A 278 28.72 -3.09 -18.99
CA PRO A 278 30.05 -2.49 -19.05
C PRO A 278 30.01 -0.97 -18.88
N THR A 279 31.03 -0.43 -18.21
CA THR A 279 31.23 1.01 -18.04
C THR A 279 32.69 1.36 -18.34
N LYS A 280 33.01 2.66 -18.50
CA LYS A 280 34.41 3.08 -18.71
C LYS A 280 35.34 2.60 -17.59
N THR A 281 34.89 2.54 -16.35
CA THR A 281 35.65 2.07 -15.19
C THR A 281 35.69 0.55 -15.09
N TRP A 282 34.64 -0.12 -15.56
CA TRP A 282 34.48 -1.58 -15.50
C TRP A 282 34.12 -2.14 -16.88
N PRO A 283 35.10 -2.27 -17.78
CA PRO A 283 34.86 -2.74 -19.17
C PRO A 283 34.26 -4.14 -19.25
N GLU A 284 34.60 -5.02 -18.29
CA GLU A 284 34.09 -6.40 -18.19
C GLU A 284 32.71 -6.49 -17.50
N GLY A 285 32.06 -5.33 -17.24
CA GLY A 285 30.82 -5.24 -16.53
C GLY A 285 30.98 -4.70 -15.11
N ASN A 286 30.07 -3.82 -14.73
CA ASN A 286 30.08 -3.13 -13.42
C ASN A 286 29.75 -4.12 -12.29
N PRO A 287 30.66 -4.39 -11.32
CA PRO A 287 30.41 -5.30 -10.21
C PRO A 287 29.23 -4.84 -9.35
N SER A 288 28.41 -5.79 -8.89
CA SER A 288 27.27 -5.49 -8.05
C SER A 288 27.55 -5.74 -6.56
N LEU A 289 27.33 -4.71 -5.74
CA LEU A 289 27.36 -4.78 -4.27
C LEU A 289 25.94 -4.86 -3.67
N ALA A 290 24.94 -5.26 -4.45
CA ALA A 290 23.60 -5.50 -3.91
C ALA A 290 23.66 -6.60 -2.83
N ALA A 291 22.85 -6.46 -1.78
CA ALA A 291 22.85 -7.38 -0.64
C ALA A 291 22.67 -8.86 -1.06
N GLU A 292 21.81 -9.10 -2.06
CA GLU A 292 21.61 -10.43 -2.67
C GLU A 292 22.91 -11.02 -3.26
N ASN A 293 23.75 -10.20 -3.88
CA ASN A 293 25.01 -10.64 -4.46
C ASN A 293 26.08 -10.81 -3.38
N LEU A 294 26.15 -9.87 -2.42
CA LEU A 294 27.10 -9.97 -1.30
C LEU A 294 26.86 -11.23 -0.45
N SER A 295 25.60 -11.65 -0.27
CA SER A 295 25.25 -12.87 0.48
C SER A 295 25.74 -14.17 -0.17
N LYS A 296 26.01 -14.16 -1.48
CA LYS A 296 26.54 -15.30 -2.25
C LYS A 296 28.07 -15.39 -2.19
N ILE A 297 28.74 -14.39 -1.61
CA ILE A 297 30.20 -14.31 -1.54
C ILE A 297 30.69 -14.88 -0.21
N ASP A 298 31.37 -15.99 -0.24
CA ASP A 298 32.02 -16.55 0.97
C ASP A 298 33.37 -15.86 1.23
N HIS A 299 33.28 -14.64 1.76
CA HIS A 299 34.41 -13.81 2.14
C HIS A 299 34.09 -12.97 3.38
N PRO A 300 35.01 -12.88 4.39
CA PRO A 300 34.76 -12.12 5.62
C PRO A 300 34.41 -10.64 5.36
N ALA A 301 35.08 -10.03 4.39
CA ALA A 301 34.80 -8.64 4.01
C ALA A 301 33.39 -8.44 3.44
N ALA A 302 32.87 -9.40 2.65
CA ALA A 302 31.53 -9.35 2.12
C ALA A 302 30.48 -9.43 3.23
N ARG A 303 30.71 -10.23 4.26
CA ARG A 303 29.85 -10.33 5.46
C ARG A 303 29.80 -9.00 6.21
N LEU A 304 30.96 -8.34 6.44
CA LEU A 304 31.02 -7.02 7.09
C LEU A 304 30.31 -5.94 6.27
N LEU A 305 30.47 -5.94 4.94
CA LEU A 305 29.78 -5.00 4.05
C LEU A 305 28.27 -5.23 4.05
N THR A 306 27.81 -6.49 4.11
CA THR A 306 26.38 -6.83 4.20
C THR A 306 25.78 -6.35 5.50
N GLU A 307 26.45 -6.61 6.64
CA GLU A 307 26.02 -6.15 7.97
C GLU A 307 25.97 -4.62 8.03
N ARG A 308 27.03 -3.94 7.58
CA ARG A 308 27.07 -2.48 7.49
C ARG A 308 25.93 -1.94 6.62
N GLY A 309 25.71 -2.54 5.45
CA GLY A 309 24.65 -2.15 4.52
C GLY A 309 23.27 -2.22 5.15
N SER A 310 22.98 -3.27 5.90
CA SER A 310 21.73 -3.45 6.63
C SER A 310 21.54 -2.38 7.73
N LEU A 311 22.58 -2.16 8.56
CA LEU A 311 22.55 -1.13 9.62
C LEU A 311 22.42 0.28 9.02
N TYR A 312 23.13 0.55 7.93
CA TYR A 312 23.06 1.86 7.25
C TYR A 312 21.68 2.11 6.65
N LYS A 313 21.04 1.08 6.07
CA LYS A 313 19.65 1.17 5.60
C LYS A 313 18.67 1.42 6.75
N GLN A 314 18.87 0.75 7.89
CA GLN A 314 18.06 1.00 9.09
C GLN A 314 18.23 2.44 9.61
N LEU A 315 19.46 2.93 9.65
CA LEU A 315 19.79 4.29 10.10
C LEU A 315 19.14 5.36 9.19
N THR A 316 19.44 5.30 7.90
CA THR A 316 19.05 6.34 6.93
C THR A 316 17.64 6.20 6.41
N GLY A 317 17.11 4.99 6.34
CA GLY A 317 15.75 4.71 5.87
C GLY A 317 14.67 4.86 6.94
N PHE A 318 15.04 4.67 8.22
CA PHE A 318 14.04 4.66 9.29
C PHE A 318 14.43 5.56 10.48
N LEU A 319 15.56 5.32 11.17
CA LEU A 319 15.84 5.99 12.43
C LEU A 319 15.97 7.51 12.29
N VAL A 320 16.78 7.98 11.36
CA VAL A 320 16.96 9.41 11.11
C VAL A 320 15.68 10.07 10.60
N PRO A 321 14.98 9.53 9.58
CA PRO A 321 13.70 10.09 9.14
C PRO A 321 12.62 10.11 10.24
N ILE A 322 12.51 9.05 11.04
CA ILE A 322 11.53 8.99 12.13
C ILE A 322 11.83 10.10 13.15
N GLU A 323 13.09 10.26 13.58
CA GLU A 323 13.44 11.28 14.55
C GLU A 323 13.19 12.70 14.04
N GLN A 324 13.57 12.99 12.79
CA GLN A 324 13.44 14.31 12.18
C GLN A 324 11.98 14.70 11.86
N ARG A 325 11.13 13.71 11.49
CA ARG A 325 9.78 13.96 11.01
C ARG A 325 8.70 13.76 12.06
N THR A 326 9.07 13.26 13.24
CA THR A 326 8.13 13.12 14.36
C THR A 326 7.78 14.50 14.92
N LYS A 327 6.49 14.83 14.95
CA LYS A 327 5.93 16.03 15.57
C LYS A 327 4.99 15.61 16.70
N ASP A 328 5.10 16.22 17.87
CA ASP A 328 4.28 15.92 19.06
C ASP A 328 4.21 14.41 19.41
N GLY A 329 5.34 13.71 19.23
CA GLY A 329 5.44 12.29 19.50
C GLY A 329 4.74 11.39 18.48
N ARG A 330 4.36 11.92 17.31
CA ARG A 330 3.65 11.19 16.27
C ARG A 330 4.24 11.44 14.89
N ILE A 331 4.12 10.45 13.99
CA ILE A 331 4.56 10.53 12.61
C ILE A 331 3.43 10.11 11.64
N GLY A 332 3.22 10.90 10.60
CA GLY A 332 2.16 10.68 9.62
C GLY A 332 2.47 9.59 8.61
N THR A 333 1.42 9.04 8.03
CA THR A 333 1.44 8.21 6.82
C THR A 333 0.21 8.58 5.99
N SER A 334 0.25 8.37 4.68
CA SER A 334 -0.90 8.53 3.79
C SER A 334 -1.18 7.21 3.10
N PHE A 335 -2.45 6.87 2.91
CA PHE A 335 -2.88 5.64 2.28
C PHE A 335 -3.51 5.91 0.90
N SER A 336 -3.31 4.99 -0.03
CA SER A 336 -3.94 5.02 -1.35
C SER A 336 -4.65 3.69 -1.64
N LEU A 337 -5.90 3.79 -2.06
CA LEU A 337 -6.75 2.67 -2.50
C LEU A 337 -6.54 2.30 -3.98
N THR A 338 -5.82 3.16 -4.72
CA THR A 338 -5.57 3.02 -6.16
C THR A 338 -4.09 2.89 -6.50
N GLY A 339 -3.23 2.77 -5.49
CA GLY A 339 -1.78 2.74 -5.66
C GLY A 339 -1.20 1.42 -6.16
N THR A 340 -2.00 0.37 -6.29
CA THR A 340 -1.58 -0.94 -6.78
C THR A 340 -2.59 -1.53 -7.75
N VAL A 341 -2.10 -2.28 -8.73
CA VAL A 341 -2.95 -2.94 -9.75
C VAL A 341 -3.78 -4.13 -9.21
N THR A 342 -3.46 -4.65 -8.04
CA THR A 342 -4.18 -5.76 -7.40
C THR A 342 -5.22 -5.30 -6.38
N GLY A 343 -5.42 -3.98 -6.21
CA GLY A 343 -6.29 -3.42 -5.18
C GLY A 343 -5.73 -3.50 -3.76
N ARG A 344 -4.47 -3.95 -3.58
CA ARG A 344 -3.78 -3.84 -2.29
C ARG A 344 -3.62 -2.37 -1.93
N LEU A 345 -3.86 -2.06 -0.67
CA LEU A 345 -3.59 -0.74 -0.13
C LEU A 345 -2.09 -0.43 -0.26
N SER A 346 -1.76 0.79 -0.65
CA SER A 346 -0.39 1.30 -0.59
C SER A 346 -0.30 2.47 0.40
N SER A 347 0.90 2.74 0.88
CA SER A 347 1.13 3.90 1.74
C SER A 347 2.37 4.69 1.31
N SER A 348 2.38 5.95 1.68
CA SER A 348 3.47 6.88 1.40
C SER A 348 3.64 7.90 2.53
N SER A 349 4.68 8.72 2.46
CA SER A 349 4.75 9.95 3.25
C SER A 349 3.63 10.90 2.82
N PRO A 350 2.93 11.57 3.74
CA PRO A 350 1.81 12.47 3.39
C PRO A 350 2.17 13.59 2.43
N GLY A 351 3.40 14.10 2.47
CA GLY A 351 3.84 15.12 1.54
C GLY A 351 5.06 15.91 2.01
N LYS A 352 5.48 16.88 1.19
CA LYS A 352 6.65 17.73 1.47
C LYS A 352 6.45 18.60 2.72
N HIS A 353 5.23 19.10 2.94
CA HIS A 353 4.91 20.01 4.04
C HIS A 353 4.49 19.29 5.33
N ASP A 354 4.06 18.02 5.24
CA ASP A 354 3.84 17.13 6.38
C ASP A 354 4.62 15.82 6.17
N PRO A 355 5.95 15.86 6.25
CA PRO A 355 6.77 14.69 5.98
C PRO A 355 6.53 13.61 7.03
N GLY A 356 6.22 12.42 6.56
CA GLY A 356 5.98 11.24 7.37
C GLY A 356 6.79 10.04 6.87
N LEU A 357 6.20 8.86 6.93
CA LEU A 357 6.82 7.63 6.45
C LEU A 357 5.83 6.74 5.70
N ASN A 358 6.35 5.80 4.94
CA ASN A 358 5.58 4.71 4.40
C ASN A 358 5.43 3.61 5.47
N SER A 359 4.27 3.56 6.14
CA SER A 359 4.05 2.62 7.25
C SER A 359 4.09 1.15 6.82
N GLN A 360 3.71 0.85 5.57
CA GLN A 360 3.73 -0.52 5.05
C GLN A 360 5.14 -1.02 4.70
N GLN A 361 6.14 -0.13 4.66
CA GLN A 361 7.55 -0.51 4.48
C GLN A 361 8.31 -0.67 5.80
N ILE A 362 7.67 -0.48 6.94
CA ILE A 362 8.29 -0.70 8.25
C ILE A 362 8.68 -2.19 8.36
N PRO A 363 9.96 -2.50 8.57
CA PRO A 363 10.44 -3.87 8.64
C PRO A 363 9.76 -4.68 9.75
N ARG A 364 9.68 -6.00 9.55
CA ARG A 364 9.05 -6.91 10.53
C ARG A 364 9.92 -7.20 11.75
N ASP A 365 11.17 -6.71 11.78
CA ASP A 365 12.06 -6.93 12.92
C ASP A 365 11.57 -6.20 14.18
N LYS A 366 11.72 -6.86 15.31
CA LYS A 366 11.27 -6.33 16.61
C LYS A 366 11.93 -5.00 16.97
N ALA A 367 13.19 -4.77 16.58
CA ALA A 367 13.93 -3.56 16.93
C ALA A 367 13.31 -2.32 16.25
N THR A 368 12.95 -2.41 14.96
CA THR A 368 12.32 -1.32 14.22
C THR A 368 10.86 -1.12 14.67
N ARG A 369 10.08 -2.18 14.83
CA ARG A 369 8.68 -2.06 15.27
C ARG A 369 8.58 -1.51 16.69
N ASN A 370 9.52 -1.83 17.58
CA ASN A 370 9.57 -1.35 18.95
C ASN A 370 9.79 0.17 19.09
N LEU A 371 10.07 0.87 18.00
CA LEU A 371 10.12 2.33 17.95
C LEU A 371 8.73 2.97 18.10
N PHE A 372 7.65 2.20 17.90
CA PHE A 372 6.28 2.69 17.91
C PHE A 372 5.50 2.19 19.13
N GLY A 373 4.77 3.08 19.76
CA GLY A 373 3.96 2.81 20.94
C GLY A 373 3.66 4.09 21.71
N GLU A 374 2.65 4.05 22.56
CA GLU A 374 2.17 5.19 23.33
C GLU A 374 2.15 4.86 24.83
N ARG A 375 2.63 5.79 25.67
CA ARG A 375 2.63 5.59 27.12
C ARG A 375 1.20 5.49 27.65
N GLY A 376 0.93 4.49 28.51
CA GLY A 376 -0.41 4.26 29.08
C GLY A 376 -1.38 3.53 28.17
N GLN A 377 -0.97 3.20 26.94
CA GLN A 377 -1.76 2.45 25.98
C GLN A 377 -1.12 1.09 25.67
N ALA A 378 -1.95 0.10 25.43
CA ALA A 378 -1.52 -1.16 24.83
C ALA A 378 -1.53 -1.02 23.30
N TRP A 379 -0.60 -1.69 22.65
CA TRP A 379 -0.59 -1.93 21.20
C TRP A 379 -1.31 -3.24 20.90
N ILE A 380 -2.24 -3.21 19.98
CA ILE A 380 -3.02 -4.37 19.56
C ILE A 380 -2.74 -4.55 18.07
N GLU A 381 -2.15 -5.68 17.71
CA GLU A 381 -1.91 -6.08 16.32
C GLU A 381 -2.77 -7.30 16.03
N ALA A 382 -3.60 -7.23 14.99
CA ALA A 382 -4.38 -8.35 14.51
C ALA A 382 -3.99 -8.62 13.06
N ASP A 383 -3.60 -9.86 12.75
CA ASP A 383 -3.09 -10.29 11.44
C ASP A 383 -3.92 -11.47 10.92
N PHE A 384 -4.29 -11.44 9.65
CA PHE A 384 -4.96 -12.57 9.05
C PHE A 384 -4.01 -13.78 8.92
N SER A 385 -4.42 -14.89 9.50
CA SER A 385 -3.65 -16.12 9.44
C SER A 385 -3.79 -16.80 8.09
N GLN A 386 -2.69 -16.84 7.31
CA GLN A 386 -2.61 -17.55 6.03
C GLN A 386 -3.70 -17.15 5.02
N LEU A 387 -4.06 -15.86 4.96
CA LEU A 387 -5.19 -15.35 4.20
C LEU A 387 -5.19 -15.83 2.74
N GLU A 388 -4.06 -15.65 2.03
CA GLU A 388 -3.97 -16.02 0.61
C GLU A 388 -4.14 -17.53 0.38
N LEU A 389 -3.66 -18.39 1.28
CA LEU A 389 -3.87 -19.83 1.18
C LEU A 389 -5.34 -20.22 1.42
N ARG A 390 -6.01 -19.56 2.36
CA ARG A 390 -7.44 -19.75 2.63
C ARG A 390 -8.29 -19.29 1.45
N VAL A 391 -7.96 -18.16 0.88
CA VAL A 391 -8.63 -17.64 -0.34
C VAL A 391 -8.43 -18.59 -1.51
N ALA A 392 -7.19 -19.02 -1.76
CA ALA A 392 -6.89 -19.95 -2.85
C ALA A 392 -7.60 -21.31 -2.70
N ALA A 393 -7.70 -21.85 -1.47
CA ALA A 393 -8.42 -23.07 -1.18
C ALA A 393 -9.89 -23.00 -1.65
N VAL A 394 -10.57 -21.90 -1.31
CA VAL A 394 -11.97 -21.68 -1.67
C VAL A 394 -12.13 -21.40 -3.17
N MET A 395 -11.29 -20.53 -3.74
CA MET A 395 -11.37 -20.17 -5.17
C MET A 395 -11.09 -21.36 -6.09
N SER A 396 -10.13 -22.21 -5.73
CA SER A 396 -9.80 -23.43 -6.48
C SER A 396 -10.71 -24.60 -6.17
N ASN A 397 -11.54 -24.49 -5.14
CA ASN A 397 -12.32 -25.60 -4.58
C ASN A 397 -11.43 -26.81 -4.22
N GLU A 398 -10.23 -26.56 -3.64
CA GLU A 398 -9.28 -27.61 -3.29
C GLU A 398 -9.70 -28.32 -1.99
N PRO A 399 -10.17 -29.58 -2.07
CA PRO A 399 -10.82 -30.24 -0.94
C PRO A 399 -9.86 -30.48 0.23
N ASN A 400 -8.60 -30.84 -0.02
CA ASN A 400 -7.63 -31.09 1.04
C ASN A 400 -7.26 -29.81 1.79
N MET A 401 -7.09 -28.67 1.07
CA MET A 401 -6.85 -27.38 1.74
C MET A 401 -8.06 -26.97 2.58
N ILE A 402 -9.28 -27.09 2.04
CA ILE A 402 -10.52 -26.75 2.75
C ILE A 402 -10.64 -27.58 4.02
N SER A 403 -10.50 -28.91 3.93
CA SER A 403 -10.58 -29.80 5.10
C SER A 403 -9.54 -29.45 6.18
N LEU A 404 -8.30 -29.12 5.79
CA LEU A 404 -7.27 -28.71 6.74
C LEU A 404 -7.65 -27.41 7.48
N PHE A 405 -8.21 -26.43 6.76
CA PHE A 405 -8.63 -25.18 7.38
C PHE A 405 -9.87 -25.33 8.27
N GLU A 406 -10.81 -26.21 7.89
CA GLU A 406 -11.97 -26.56 8.72
C GLU A 406 -11.56 -27.29 10.01
N ALA A 407 -10.58 -28.19 9.91
CA ALA A 407 -10.01 -28.89 11.06
C ALA A 407 -9.11 -27.98 11.95
N GLY A 408 -8.81 -26.75 11.49
CA GLY A 408 -7.91 -25.84 12.20
C GLY A 408 -6.43 -26.24 12.13
N GLU A 409 -6.06 -27.10 11.17
CA GLU A 409 -4.69 -27.58 11.01
C GLU A 409 -3.79 -26.55 10.32
N ASP A 410 -2.48 -26.60 10.61
CA ASP A 410 -1.46 -25.77 9.97
C ASP A 410 -1.01 -26.40 8.64
N ILE A 411 -1.45 -25.79 7.53
CA ILE A 411 -1.11 -26.24 6.17
C ILE A 411 0.41 -26.30 5.92
N HIS A 412 1.20 -25.43 6.56
CA HIS A 412 2.67 -25.47 6.44
C HIS A 412 3.24 -26.71 7.11
N THR A 413 2.72 -27.08 8.26
CA THR A 413 3.11 -28.32 8.94
C THR A 413 2.67 -29.54 8.15
N TYR A 414 1.45 -29.53 7.63
CA TYR A 414 0.92 -30.64 6.82
C TYR A 414 1.78 -30.90 5.57
N ILE A 415 2.02 -29.87 4.75
CA ILE A 415 2.85 -30.00 3.54
C ILE A 415 4.33 -30.29 3.91
N GLY A 416 4.83 -29.71 5.00
CA GLY A 416 6.18 -29.95 5.48
C GLY A 416 6.44 -31.41 5.79
N ARG A 417 5.52 -32.10 6.49
CA ARG A 417 5.62 -33.54 6.77
C ARG A 417 5.69 -34.37 5.50
N ARG A 418 4.88 -34.03 4.49
CA ARG A 418 4.86 -34.73 3.20
C ARG A 418 6.16 -34.56 2.40
N VAL A 419 6.59 -33.32 2.19
CA VAL A 419 7.78 -33.03 1.36
C VAL A 419 9.09 -33.45 2.02
N THR A 420 9.15 -33.44 3.37
CA THR A 420 10.34 -33.86 4.13
C THR A 420 10.27 -35.31 4.61
N ARG A 421 9.11 -35.95 4.45
CA ARG A 421 8.84 -37.31 4.98
C ARG A 421 9.16 -37.44 6.47
N SER A 422 8.84 -36.41 7.26
CA SER A 422 9.13 -36.34 8.70
C SER A 422 7.88 -35.97 9.49
N GLU A 423 7.54 -36.70 10.53
CA GLU A 423 6.40 -36.41 11.41
C GLU A 423 6.61 -35.14 12.22
N THR A 424 7.85 -34.87 12.63
CA THR A 424 8.23 -33.66 13.38
C THR A 424 9.13 -32.78 12.52
N LEU A 425 8.79 -31.49 12.42
CA LEU A 425 9.52 -30.55 11.58
C LEU A 425 10.51 -29.73 12.40
N THR A 426 11.75 -29.65 11.91
CA THR A 426 12.70 -28.65 12.38
C THR A 426 12.25 -27.24 11.93
N LYS A 427 12.86 -26.22 12.50
CA LYS A 427 12.60 -24.83 12.11
C LYS A 427 12.90 -24.57 10.62
N GLU A 428 13.97 -25.16 10.10
CA GLU A 428 14.36 -25.07 8.69
C GLU A 428 13.36 -25.79 7.78
N GLN A 429 12.94 -27.01 8.16
CA GLN A 429 11.91 -27.76 7.41
C GLN A 429 10.57 -27.02 7.38
N ARG A 430 10.17 -26.37 8.47
CA ARG A 430 8.97 -25.55 8.50
C ARG A 430 9.12 -24.29 7.64
N SER A 431 10.30 -23.68 7.58
CA SER A 431 10.61 -22.59 6.67
C SER A 431 10.58 -23.02 5.21
N LEU A 432 11.11 -24.19 4.89
CA LEU A 432 10.99 -24.82 3.57
C LEU A 432 9.53 -25.03 3.19
N ALA A 433 8.70 -25.56 4.09
CA ALA A 433 7.27 -25.79 3.84
C ALA A 433 6.50 -24.49 3.57
N LYS A 434 6.86 -23.39 4.20
CA LYS A 434 6.34 -22.06 3.85
C LYS A 434 6.72 -21.68 2.42
N GLY A 435 7.98 -21.90 2.06
CA GLY A 435 8.46 -21.67 0.70
C GLY A 435 7.69 -22.51 -0.32
N VAL A 436 7.48 -23.80 -0.05
CA VAL A 436 6.70 -24.72 -0.91
C VAL A 436 5.28 -24.19 -1.13
N ASN A 437 4.56 -23.83 -0.06
CA ASN A 437 3.20 -23.32 -0.18
C ASN A 437 3.12 -22.02 -0.98
N PHE A 438 3.95 -21.03 -0.68
CA PHE A 438 3.88 -19.75 -1.39
C PHE A 438 4.49 -19.80 -2.80
N GLY A 439 5.55 -20.57 -3.01
CA GLY A 439 6.16 -20.72 -4.33
C GLY A 439 5.22 -21.40 -5.32
N PHE A 440 4.69 -22.55 -4.96
CA PHE A 440 3.87 -23.32 -5.89
C PHE A 440 2.43 -22.86 -5.98
N LEU A 441 1.87 -22.25 -4.92
CA LEU A 441 0.55 -21.63 -5.01
C LEU A 441 0.45 -20.63 -6.17
N TYR A 442 1.52 -19.93 -6.46
CA TYR A 442 1.58 -18.93 -7.52
C TYR A 442 2.21 -19.45 -8.82
N GLY A 443 2.24 -20.78 -9.00
CA GLY A 443 2.65 -21.43 -10.23
C GLY A 443 4.15 -21.32 -10.52
N MET A 444 4.99 -21.16 -9.49
CA MET A 444 6.44 -21.14 -9.68
C MET A 444 6.94 -22.46 -10.25
N MET A 445 7.83 -22.38 -11.24
CA MET A 445 8.48 -23.57 -11.77
C MET A 445 9.62 -24.03 -10.85
N ALA A 446 9.81 -25.33 -10.72
CA ALA A 446 10.85 -25.94 -9.87
C ALA A 446 12.25 -25.36 -10.12
N LYS A 447 12.58 -25.04 -11.38
CA LYS A 447 13.86 -24.40 -11.77
C LYS A 447 14.15 -23.12 -11.00
N HIS A 448 13.11 -22.32 -10.67
CA HIS A 448 13.27 -21.06 -9.94
C HIS A 448 13.08 -21.23 -8.44
N PHE A 449 12.43 -22.32 -8.02
CA PHE A 449 12.05 -22.54 -6.63
C PHE A 449 13.28 -22.72 -5.72
N ALA A 450 14.33 -23.42 -6.17
CA ALA A 450 15.55 -23.61 -5.38
C ALA A 450 16.21 -22.27 -4.99
N ASN A 451 16.30 -21.33 -5.93
CA ASN A 451 16.80 -19.98 -5.65
C ASN A 451 15.87 -19.21 -4.72
N TYR A 452 14.56 -19.25 -4.99
CA TYR A 452 13.54 -18.59 -4.17
C TYR A 452 13.58 -19.04 -2.70
N VAL A 453 13.69 -20.32 -2.46
CA VAL A 453 13.75 -20.87 -1.08
C VAL A 453 15.05 -20.47 -0.41
N PHE A 454 16.16 -20.49 -1.12
CA PHE A 454 17.43 -20.03 -0.57
C PHE A 454 17.40 -18.54 -0.20
N GLU A 455 16.91 -17.69 -1.09
CA GLU A 455 16.86 -16.23 -0.89
C GLU A 455 15.89 -15.80 0.23
N ASN A 456 14.74 -16.43 0.33
CA ASN A 456 13.68 -16.02 1.27
C ASN A 456 13.69 -16.77 2.60
N TYR A 457 14.22 -17.99 2.63
CA TYR A 457 14.15 -18.86 3.80
C TYR A 457 15.51 -19.42 4.24
N GLY A 458 16.59 -19.16 3.48
CA GLY A 458 17.95 -19.61 3.78
C GLY A 458 18.19 -21.12 3.60
N VAL A 459 17.25 -21.83 2.96
CA VAL A 459 17.31 -23.28 2.79
C VAL A 459 17.86 -23.63 1.42
N LYS A 460 18.94 -24.45 1.39
CA LYS A 460 19.54 -24.93 0.14
C LYS A 460 18.90 -26.26 -0.26
N ILE A 461 18.38 -26.32 -1.48
CA ILE A 461 17.84 -27.53 -2.11
C ILE A 461 18.38 -27.69 -3.52
N THR A 462 18.40 -28.92 -4.02
CA THR A 462 18.78 -29.23 -5.40
C THR A 462 17.60 -29.04 -6.37
N PRO A 463 17.84 -28.84 -7.67
CA PRO A 463 16.74 -28.80 -8.66
C PRO A 463 15.88 -30.07 -8.68
N LYS A 464 16.46 -31.24 -8.42
CA LYS A 464 15.75 -32.52 -8.33
C LYS A 464 14.80 -32.57 -7.13
N GLU A 465 15.25 -32.09 -5.97
CA GLU A 465 14.39 -31.96 -4.80
C GLU A 465 13.26 -30.94 -5.04
N ALA A 466 13.56 -29.83 -5.70
CA ALA A 466 12.54 -28.83 -6.07
C ALA A 466 11.45 -29.41 -6.95
N GLU A 467 11.79 -30.26 -7.92
CA GLU A 467 10.81 -30.95 -8.78
C GLU A 467 9.98 -31.96 -7.98
N ALA A 468 10.61 -32.76 -7.12
CA ALA A 468 9.92 -33.71 -6.25
C ALA A 468 8.94 -33.01 -5.29
N PHE A 469 9.33 -31.86 -4.73
CA PHE A 469 8.43 -31.06 -3.86
C PHE A 469 7.25 -30.48 -4.64
N ARG A 470 7.48 -30.07 -5.88
CA ARG A 470 6.43 -29.58 -6.75
C ARG A 470 5.42 -30.69 -7.12
N GLU A 471 5.90 -31.86 -7.45
CA GLU A 471 5.09 -33.03 -7.75
C GLU A 471 4.25 -33.43 -6.52
N GLU A 472 4.85 -33.57 -5.35
CA GLU A 472 4.14 -33.87 -4.09
C GLU A 472 3.10 -32.81 -3.75
N TYR A 473 3.41 -31.50 -3.98
CA TYR A 473 2.48 -30.41 -3.72
C TYR A 473 1.23 -30.50 -4.59
N PHE A 474 1.36 -30.72 -5.89
CA PHE A 474 0.23 -30.81 -6.80
C PHE A 474 -0.49 -32.17 -6.77
N THR A 475 0.18 -33.22 -6.31
CA THR A 475 -0.50 -34.48 -5.97
C THR A 475 -1.37 -34.31 -4.74
N THR A 476 -0.87 -33.58 -3.75
CA THR A 476 -1.61 -33.27 -2.51
C THR A 476 -2.77 -32.32 -2.73
N PHE A 477 -2.56 -31.28 -3.54
CA PHE A 477 -3.56 -30.24 -3.86
C PHE A 477 -3.94 -30.29 -5.35
N SER A 478 -4.66 -31.34 -5.70
CA SER A 478 -4.90 -31.76 -7.08
C SER A 478 -5.85 -30.85 -7.86
N ALA A 479 -6.66 -30.03 -7.20
CA ALA A 479 -7.57 -29.09 -7.87
C ALA A 479 -6.85 -27.78 -8.33
N LEU A 480 -5.67 -27.46 -7.78
CA LEU A 480 -4.93 -26.24 -8.14
C LEU A 480 -4.54 -26.19 -9.63
N PRO A 481 -3.99 -27.24 -10.26
CA PRO A 481 -3.68 -27.21 -11.68
C PRO A 481 -4.89 -26.94 -12.58
N ASP A 482 -6.07 -27.47 -12.23
CA ASP A 482 -7.30 -27.21 -12.98
C ASP A 482 -7.76 -25.77 -12.85
N TRP A 483 -7.66 -25.23 -11.64
CA TRP A 483 -7.93 -23.83 -11.39
C TRP A 483 -6.96 -22.92 -12.17
N TYR A 484 -5.66 -23.25 -12.25
CA TYR A 484 -4.70 -22.48 -13.07
C TYR A 484 -5.07 -22.49 -14.55
N ARG A 485 -5.50 -23.65 -15.08
CA ARG A 485 -5.98 -23.75 -16.47
C ARG A 485 -7.22 -22.89 -16.70
N LYS A 486 -8.12 -22.84 -15.71
CA LYS A 486 -9.31 -21.98 -15.76
C LYS A 486 -8.90 -20.50 -15.80
N GLN A 487 -8.00 -20.04 -14.93
CA GLN A 487 -7.56 -18.65 -14.90
C GLN A 487 -6.84 -18.23 -16.19
N ARG A 488 -6.01 -19.09 -16.75
CA ARG A 488 -5.36 -18.83 -18.05
C ARG A 488 -6.37 -18.71 -19.19
N ARG A 489 -7.39 -19.54 -19.21
CA ARG A 489 -8.47 -19.52 -20.21
C ARG A 489 -9.29 -18.23 -20.09
N GLU A 490 -9.69 -17.87 -18.89
CA GLU A 490 -10.42 -16.64 -18.61
C GLU A 490 -9.60 -15.41 -19.04
N ALA A 491 -8.31 -15.38 -18.71
CA ALA A 491 -7.43 -14.30 -19.12
C ALA A 491 -7.30 -14.15 -20.64
N LEU A 492 -7.28 -15.26 -21.38
CA LEU A 492 -7.27 -15.23 -22.86
C LEU A 492 -8.63 -14.82 -23.45
N GLU A 493 -9.73 -15.24 -22.84
CA GLU A 493 -11.08 -14.98 -23.35
C GLU A 493 -11.49 -13.51 -23.12
N TYR A 494 -11.18 -12.96 -21.93
CA TYR A 494 -11.65 -11.62 -21.54
C TYR A 494 -10.57 -10.56 -21.45
N GLY A 495 -9.30 -10.91 -21.68
CA GLY A 495 -8.16 -9.98 -21.52
C GLY A 495 -7.79 -9.73 -20.07
N GLY A 496 -8.24 -10.59 -19.14
CA GLY A 496 -8.00 -10.43 -17.71
C GLY A 496 -8.74 -11.46 -16.86
N VAL A 497 -8.76 -11.26 -15.56
CA VAL A 497 -9.38 -12.14 -14.57
C VAL A 497 -10.08 -11.33 -13.49
N HIS A 498 -11.09 -11.88 -12.84
CA HIS A 498 -11.80 -11.22 -11.73
C HIS A 498 -11.57 -11.93 -10.40
N ASN A 499 -11.73 -11.18 -9.31
CA ASN A 499 -11.74 -11.72 -7.95
C ASN A 499 -13.17 -12.05 -7.50
N GLU A 500 -13.35 -12.59 -6.28
CA GLU A 500 -14.65 -13.02 -5.75
C GLU A 500 -15.64 -11.85 -5.53
N PHE A 501 -15.16 -10.60 -5.44
CA PHE A 501 -15.99 -9.40 -5.27
C PHE A 501 -16.33 -8.69 -6.58
N GLY A 502 -15.81 -9.18 -7.72
CA GLY A 502 -16.03 -8.58 -9.03
C GLY A 502 -15.03 -7.50 -9.43
N ARG A 503 -13.88 -7.39 -8.72
CA ARG A 503 -12.75 -6.57 -9.18
C ARG A 503 -12.08 -7.26 -10.34
N PHE A 504 -11.97 -6.59 -11.49
CA PHE A 504 -11.30 -7.12 -12.68
C PHE A 504 -9.86 -6.65 -12.77
N ARG A 505 -8.96 -7.56 -13.14
CA ARG A 505 -7.54 -7.28 -13.42
C ARG A 505 -7.30 -7.41 -14.92
N HIS A 506 -7.02 -6.31 -15.61
CA HIS A 506 -6.73 -6.28 -17.04
C HIS A 506 -5.31 -6.75 -17.33
N LEU A 507 -5.15 -7.73 -18.20
CA LEU A 507 -3.89 -8.39 -18.53
C LEU A 507 -3.63 -8.40 -20.05
N PRO A 508 -3.47 -7.25 -20.71
CA PRO A 508 -3.31 -7.20 -22.18
C PRO A 508 -2.10 -7.98 -22.68
N ARG A 509 -1.10 -8.21 -21.84
CA ARG A 509 0.10 -8.99 -22.17
C ARG A 509 -0.13 -10.50 -22.33
N VAL A 510 -1.32 -11.03 -22.05
CA VAL A 510 -1.66 -12.43 -22.35
C VAL A 510 -1.71 -12.71 -23.86
N TYR A 511 -1.81 -11.65 -24.67
CA TYR A 511 -1.77 -11.72 -26.13
C TYR A 511 -0.41 -11.39 -26.74
N HIS A 512 0.62 -11.22 -25.89
CA HIS A 512 1.96 -10.85 -26.37
C HIS A 512 2.61 -12.01 -27.12
N SER A 513 3.33 -11.71 -28.22
CA SER A 513 4.03 -12.72 -29.04
C SER A 513 5.26 -13.34 -28.37
N ASP A 514 5.91 -12.62 -27.44
CA ASP A 514 7.00 -13.16 -26.66
C ASP A 514 6.48 -14.09 -25.56
N PHE A 515 6.95 -15.34 -25.60
CA PHE A 515 6.53 -16.40 -24.66
C PHE A 515 6.74 -16.02 -23.18
N TRP A 516 7.87 -15.38 -22.84
CA TRP A 516 8.19 -15.05 -21.46
C TRP A 516 7.32 -13.91 -20.91
N VAL A 517 6.98 -12.95 -21.78
CA VAL A 517 6.05 -11.86 -21.44
C VAL A 517 4.66 -12.42 -21.21
N GLN A 518 4.21 -13.31 -22.10
CA GLN A 518 2.91 -13.99 -21.98
C GLN A 518 2.84 -14.87 -20.72
N GLU A 519 3.86 -15.70 -20.46
CA GLU A 519 3.90 -16.54 -19.25
C GLU A 519 3.94 -15.71 -17.95
N ASN A 520 4.56 -14.53 -17.98
CA ASN A 520 4.49 -13.61 -16.84
C ASN A 520 3.06 -13.08 -16.62
N ALA A 521 2.33 -12.75 -17.69
CA ALA A 521 0.94 -12.35 -17.60
C ALA A 521 0.03 -13.49 -17.07
N PHE A 522 0.26 -14.73 -17.47
CA PHE A 522 -0.47 -15.89 -16.93
C PHE A 522 -0.18 -16.12 -15.43
N ARG A 523 1.05 -15.89 -14.98
CA ARG A 523 1.33 -15.90 -13.52
C ARG A 523 0.54 -14.81 -12.79
N GLN A 524 0.42 -13.63 -13.39
CA GLN A 524 -0.42 -12.56 -12.83
C GLN A 524 -1.92 -12.96 -12.82
N ALA A 525 -2.40 -13.68 -13.84
CA ALA A 525 -3.76 -14.19 -13.88
C ALA A 525 -4.08 -15.18 -12.74
N ILE A 526 -3.09 -15.97 -12.32
CA ILE A 526 -3.22 -16.87 -11.18
C ILE A 526 -3.16 -16.11 -9.85
N ASN A 527 -2.24 -15.16 -9.71
CA ASN A 527 -1.97 -14.47 -8.45
C ASN A 527 -3.01 -13.38 -8.13
N SER A 528 -3.42 -12.60 -9.14
CA SER A 528 -4.23 -11.40 -8.92
C SER A 528 -5.58 -11.69 -8.26
N PRO A 529 -6.36 -12.72 -8.64
CA PRO A 529 -7.63 -13.02 -7.99
C PRO A 529 -7.48 -13.32 -6.49
N VAL A 530 -6.46 -14.10 -6.12
CA VAL A 530 -6.21 -14.46 -4.71
C VAL A 530 -5.79 -13.23 -3.90
N GLN A 531 -4.80 -12.48 -4.40
CA GLN A 531 -4.30 -11.30 -3.72
C GLN A 531 -5.36 -10.20 -3.58
N SER A 532 -6.13 -9.95 -4.63
CA SER A 532 -7.16 -8.92 -4.60
C SER A 532 -8.36 -9.31 -3.73
N THR A 533 -8.76 -10.59 -3.71
CA THR A 533 -9.79 -11.06 -2.78
C THR A 533 -9.33 -10.89 -1.32
N GLY A 534 -8.08 -11.26 -1.00
CA GLY A 534 -7.51 -11.03 0.34
C GLY A 534 -7.46 -9.55 0.71
N SER A 535 -7.07 -8.69 -0.24
CA SER A 535 -7.08 -7.25 -0.04
C SER A 535 -8.47 -6.69 0.23
N ASP A 536 -9.47 -7.14 -0.54
CA ASP A 536 -10.85 -6.68 -0.36
C ASP A 536 -11.41 -7.15 1.01
N PHE A 537 -11.09 -8.35 1.50
CA PHE A 537 -11.39 -8.77 2.88
C PHE A 537 -10.77 -7.85 3.92
N MET A 538 -9.52 -7.42 3.72
CA MET A 538 -8.86 -6.48 4.61
C MET A 538 -9.56 -5.11 4.62
N LEU A 539 -9.93 -4.58 3.45
CA LEU A 539 -10.66 -3.31 3.35
C LEU A 539 -12.06 -3.38 3.99
N ILE A 540 -12.78 -4.48 3.80
CA ILE A 540 -14.08 -4.73 4.46
C ILE A 540 -13.90 -4.77 5.98
N SER A 541 -12.89 -5.48 6.47
CA SER A 541 -12.58 -5.54 7.90
C SER A 541 -12.26 -4.15 8.47
N LEU A 542 -11.43 -3.37 7.77
CA LEU A 542 -11.14 -1.99 8.14
C LEU A 542 -12.39 -1.13 8.19
N ALA A 543 -13.26 -1.22 7.19
CA ALA A 543 -14.51 -0.46 7.13
C ALA A 543 -15.43 -0.78 8.34
N ARG A 544 -15.57 -2.06 8.67
CA ARG A 544 -16.33 -2.52 9.85
C ARG A 544 -15.72 -2.00 11.16
N LEU A 545 -14.39 -2.13 11.33
CA LEU A 545 -13.68 -1.63 12.52
C LEU A 545 -13.79 -0.09 12.66
N GLY A 546 -13.68 0.64 11.57
CA GLY A 546 -13.80 2.11 11.58
C GLY A 546 -15.18 2.62 11.95
N GLY A 547 -16.21 1.83 11.68
CA GLY A 547 -17.61 2.09 12.03
C GLY A 547 -18.04 1.59 13.41
N ASP A 548 -17.25 0.73 14.07
CA ASP A 548 -17.65 0.07 15.32
C ASP A 548 -17.64 1.02 16.53
N LEU A 549 -18.82 1.37 17.02
CA LEU A 549 -18.99 2.26 18.17
C LEU A 549 -18.42 1.65 19.47
N ARG A 550 -18.39 0.33 19.60
CA ARG A 550 -17.84 -0.37 20.79
C ARG A 550 -16.36 -0.05 20.95
N LEU A 551 -15.60 -0.01 19.83
CA LEU A 551 -14.18 0.33 19.84
C LEU A 551 -13.94 1.75 20.35
N ARG A 552 -14.75 2.72 19.89
CA ARG A 552 -14.69 4.12 20.35
C ARG A 552 -14.98 4.24 21.85
N GLN A 553 -16.02 3.57 22.33
CA GLN A 553 -16.40 3.57 23.76
C GLN A 553 -15.31 2.95 24.65
N LEU A 554 -14.53 2.01 24.12
CA LEU A 554 -13.40 1.39 24.80
C LEU A 554 -12.10 2.21 24.69
N GLY A 555 -12.13 3.36 24.04
CA GLY A 555 -10.97 4.23 23.84
C GLY A 555 -9.95 3.70 22.83
N ALA A 556 -10.37 2.79 21.95
CA ALA A 556 -9.51 2.27 20.90
C ALA A 556 -9.33 3.30 19.76
N LYS A 557 -8.10 3.33 19.20
CA LYS A 557 -7.74 4.16 18.05
C LYS A 557 -7.10 3.28 16.98
N LEU A 558 -7.60 3.33 15.75
CA LEU A 558 -6.95 2.75 14.59
C LEU A 558 -5.67 3.55 14.29
N ILE A 559 -4.53 2.88 14.15
CA ILE A 559 -3.21 3.52 14.00
C ILE A 559 -2.63 3.31 12.62
N THR A 560 -2.57 2.08 12.17
CA THR A 560 -2.02 1.74 10.83
C THR A 560 -2.50 0.36 10.39
N THR A 561 -2.29 0.07 9.12
CA THR A 561 -2.45 -1.26 8.54
C THR A 561 -1.22 -1.59 7.71
N VAL A 562 -0.76 -2.84 7.81
CA VAL A 562 0.43 -3.32 7.09
C VAL A 562 0.14 -4.69 6.50
N HIS A 563 0.03 -4.75 5.18
CA HIS A 563 -0.37 -5.96 4.45
C HIS A 563 -1.73 -6.50 4.94
N ASP A 564 -1.73 -7.63 5.62
CA ASP A 564 -2.91 -8.35 6.10
C ASP A 564 -3.18 -8.09 7.60
N SER A 565 -2.49 -7.10 8.20
CA SER A 565 -2.65 -6.74 9.61
C SER A 565 -3.20 -5.35 9.84
N VAL A 566 -3.92 -5.18 10.94
CA VAL A 566 -4.36 -3.89 11.48
C VAL A 566 -3.77 -3.68 12.87
N CYS A 567 -3.34 -2.44 13.13
CA CYS A 567 -2.78 -2.04 14.40
C CYS A 567 -3.66 -0.97 15.07
N LEU A 568 -3.95 -1.17 16.34
CA LEU A 568 -4.70 -0.25 17.18
C LEU A 568 -3.92 0.07 18.46
N THR A 569 -4.30 1.18 19.11
CA THR A 569 -3.96 1.42 20.52
C THR A 569 -5.24 1.49 21.35
N ALA A 570 -5.17 1.03 22.61
CA ALA A 570 -6.26 1.15 23.58
C ALA A 570 -5.71 1.19 25.00
N PRO A 571 -6.45 1.77 25.99
CA PRO A 571 -6.08 1.68 27.40
C PRO A 571 -5.87 0.23 27.82
N TYR A 572 -4.84 -0.05 28.64
CA TYR A 572 -4.53 -1.43 29.08
C TYR A 572 -5.74 -2.17 29.65
N LYS A 573 -6.60 -1.48 30.40
CA LYS A 573 -7.81 -2.05 31.03
C LYS A 573 -8.85 -2.56 30.02
N THR A 574 -8.88 -2.00 28.81
CA THR A 574 -9.84 -2.37 27.76
C THR A 574 -9.22 -3.18 26.63
N ALA A 575 -7.88 -3.27 26.57
CA ALA A 575 -7.15 -3.85 25.45
C ALA A 575 -7.58 -5.27 25.08
N ARG A 576 -7.79 -6.16 26.06
CA ARG A 576 -8.26 -7.53 25.80
C ARG A 576 -9.64 -7.57 25.16
N ARG A 577 -10.55 -6.69 25.61
CA ARG A 577 -11.90 -6.59 25.01
C ARG A 577 -11.84 -6.03 23.60
N VAL A 578 -11.00 -5.02 23.38
CA VAL A 578 -10.75 -4.49 22.03
C VAL A 578 -10.19 -5.58 21.12
N GLY A 579 -9.17 -6.32 21.55
CA GLY A 579 -8.59 -7.39 20.75
C GLY A 579 -9.61 -8.46 20.34
N ARG A 580 -10.53 -8.86 21.23
CA ARG A 580 -11.61 -9.81 20.88
C ARG A 580 -12.56 -9.24 19.83
N ILE A 581 -13.00 -7.98 19.95
CA ILE A 581 -13.86 -7.32 18.96
C ILE A 581 -13.16 -7.26 17.60
N VAL A 582 -11.86 -6.92 17.59
CA VAL A 582 -11.07 -6.87 16.35
C VAL A 582 -11.01 -8.24 15.69
N LYS A 583 -10.69 -9.29 16.47
CA LYS A 583 -10.66 -10.68 15.99
C LYS A 583 -12.00 -11.11 15.40
N GLU A 584 -13.08 -10.97 16.16
CA GLU A 584 -14.43 -11.31 15.72
C GLU A 584 -14.80 -10.58 14.40
N THR A 585 -14.47 -9.29 14.30
CA THR A 585 -14.76 -8.49 13.10
C THR A 585 -13.96 -8.95 11.89
N MET A 586 -12.67 -9.29 12.06
CA MET A 586 -11.83 -9.77 10.96
C MET A 586 -12.22 -11.20 10.52
N GLU A 587 -12.62 -12.06 11.45
CA GLU A 587 -13.05 -13.44 11.16
C GLU A 587 -14.48 -13.52 10.60
N GLN A 588 -15.23 -12.41 10.64
CA GLN A 588 -16.59 -12.37 10.10
C GLN A 588 -16.55 -12.50 8.57
N ALA A 589 -17.10 -13.60 8.07
CA ALA A 589 -17.30 -13.81 6.65
C ALA A 589 -18.22 -12.74 6.03
N ASP A 590 -18.11 -12.56 4.73
CA ASP A 590 -19.05 -11.75 3.97
C ASP A 590 -20.16 -12.66 3.43
N ASP A 591 -21.36 -12.53 4.01
CA ASP A 591 -22.51 -13.35 3.66
C ASP A 591 -23.07 -13.03 2.25
N THR A 592 -22.57 -11.97 1.59
CA THR A 592 -22.96 -11.65 0.21
C THR A 592 -22.22 -12.50 -0.83
N LEU A 593 -21.12 -13.16 -0.43
CA LEU A 593 -20.36 -14.02 -1.32
C LEU A 593 -21.03 -15.39 -1.49
N PRO A 594 -20.98 -15.96 -2.72
CA PRO A 594 -21.57 -17.26 -3.00
C PRO A 594 -20.83 -18.44 -2.34
N ARG A 595 -19.64 -18.17 -1.82
CA ARG A 595 -18.76 -19.16 -1.18
C ARG A 595 -18.41 -18.74 0.24
N LYS A 596 -18.36 -19.72 1.15
CA LYS A 596 -17.93 -19.49 2.53
C LYS A 596 -16.40 -19.47 2.61
N PHE A 597 -15.84 -18.39 3.10
CA PHE A 597 -14.41 -18.24 3.38
C PHE A 597 -14.12 -18.49 4.85
N PHE A 598 -13.03 -19.24 5.12
CA PHE A 598 -12.60 -19.60 6.47
C PHE A 598 -11.57 -18.59 6.99
N LEU A 599 -12.02 -17.37 7.27
CA LEU A 599 -11.13 -16.32 7.76
C LEU A 599 -10.71 -16.61 9.20
N LYS A 600 -9.43 -16.39 9.50
CA LYS A 600 -8.87 -16.51 10.85
C LYS A 600 -7.90 -15.35 11.08
N ALA A 601 -7.97 -14.75 12.26
CA ALA A 601 -7.10 -13.69 12.69
C ALA A 601 -6.39 -14.05 14.00
N ASP A 602 -5.10 -13.77 14.06
CA ASP A 602 -4.28 -13.90 15.27
C ASP A 602 -4.09 -12.52 15.88
N VAL A 603 -4.37 -12.36 17.17
CA VAL A 603 -4.29 -11.09 17.88
C VAL A 603 -3.20 -11.13 18.92
N THR A 604 -2.29 -10.15 18.85
CA THR A 604 -1.23 -9.94 19.84
C THR A 604 -1.44 -8.59 20.51
N ILE A 605 -1.43 -8.60 21.85
CA ILE A 605 -1.48 -7.39 22.68
C ILE A 605 -0.13 -7.22 23.35
N SER A 606 0.48 -6.05 23.22
CA SER A 606 1.80 -5.73 23.78
C SER A 606 1.87 -4.29 24.28
N ARG A 607 3.01 -3.88 24.86
CA ARG A 607 3.23 -2.48 25.30
C ARG A 607 3.60 -1.52 24.15
N CYS A 608 4.06 -2.07 23.05
CA CYS A 608 4.51 -1.34 21.87
C CYS A 608 4.53 -2.31 20.69
N TRP A 609 4.60 -1.82 19.48
CA TRP A 609 4.63 -2.68 18.31
C TRP A 609 5.79 -3.68 18.34
N GLY A 610 5.52 -4.97 18.14
CA GLY A 610 6.52 -6.04 18.22
C GLY A 610 7.13 -6.25 19.60
N GLY A 611 6.57 -5.64 20.65
CA GLY A 611 6.97 -5.87 22.04
C GLY A 611 6.59 -7.28 22.55
N GLU A 612 7.07 -7.64 23.73
CA GLU A 612 6.70 -8.91 24.36
C GLU A 612 5.18 -8.96 24.57
N PRO A 613 4.54 -10.09 24.22
CA PRO A 613 3.10 -10.24 24.35
C PRO A 613 2.63 -10.13 25.82
N LEU A 614 1.60 -9.33 26.04
CA LEU A 614 0.81 -9.31 27.28
C LEU A 614 -0.37 -10.28 27.20
N ALA A 615 -0.86 -10.52 25.97
CA ALA A 615 -1.86 -11.54 25.65
C ALA A 615 -1.82 -11.85 24.16
N GLU A 616 -2.18 -13.10 23.83
CA GLU A 616 -2.35 -13.61 22.46
C GLU A 616 -3.62 -14.45 22.40
N PHE A 617 -4.39 -14.38 21.31
CA PHE A 617 -5.58 -15.21 21.08
C PHE A 617 -6.08 -15.17 19.64
#